data_2e0556d4484591838e281bfaf28fa8d1
#
_entry.id   2e0556d4484591838e281bfaf28fa8d1
#
_cell.length_a   1.000
_cell.length_b   1.000
_cell.length_c   1.000
_cell.angle_alpha   90.00
_cell.angle_beta   90.00
_cell.angle_gamma   90.00
#
_symmetry.space_group_name_H-M   'P 1'
#
loop_
_entity.id
_entity.type
_entity.pdbx_description
1 polymer ?
#
loop_
_entity_poly.entity_id
_entity_poly.type
_entity_poly.pdbx_seq_one_letter_code
_entity_poly.pdbx_strand_id
1 'polypeptide(L)'
;MNLLHRRYCRSDAWQRAVQHGMMPWVLRDVGLGDKVLEIGPGPGVTTDWLRERVPALTCVEIDHDLASSLKKRLDGTNVTVVEGDATRMSFPDASFRSAVCFTMLHHVPSRELQDGLLAETHRVLKPGGLFIGSDSTSSFRFRLFHVFDTCVSVEPDRFAAQIGRAHV
;
A
#
# COMPACT_ATOMS: atom_id res chain seq x y z
N MET A 1 4.61 13.85 0.97
CA MET A 1 3.47 14.09 1.91
C MET A 1 3.72 15.35 2.72
N ASN A 2 2.73 16.31 2.79
CA ASN A 2 2.86 17.54 3.58
C ASN A 2 2.76 17.26 5.11
N LEU A 3 3.15 18.25 5.96
CA LEU A 3 3.20 18.08 7.42
C LEU A 3 1.83 17.76 8.05
N LEU A 4 0.76 18.38 7.55
CA LEU A 4 -0.60 18.14 8.04
C LEU A 4 -1.06 16.72 7.75
N HIS A 5 -0.80 16.25 6.54
CA HIS A 5 -1.11 14.88 6.13
C HIS A 5 -0.31 13.85 6.96
N ARG A 6 1.00 14.05 7.12
CA ARG A 6 1.84 13.19 7.99
C ARG A 6 1.32 13.12 9.43
N ARG A 7 0.87 14.26 9.98
CA ARG A 7 0.31 14.32 11.34
C ARG A 7 -1.03 13.59 11.42
N TYR A 8 -1.89 13.76 10.41
CA TYR A 8 -3.18 13.06 10.35
C TYR A 8 -3.00 11.54 10.27
N CYS A 9 -2.12 11.04 9.39
CA CYS A 9 -1.84 9.60 9.25
C CYS A 9 -1.25 8.96 10.53
N ARG A 10 -0.77 9.76 11.48
CA ARG A 10 -0.29 9.30 12.80
C ARG A 10 -1.31 9.51 13.92
N SER A 11 -2.48 10.08 13.62
CA SER A 11 -3.49 10.38 14.65
C SER A 11 -4.26 9.13 15.07
N ASP A 12 -4.69 9.12 16.35
CA ASP A 12 -5.56 8.05 16.88
C ASP A 12 -6.88 7.94 16.11
N ALA A 13 -7.38 9.07 15.57
CA ALA A 13 -8.60 9.09 14.78
C ALA A 13 -8.41 8.29 13.47
N TRP A 14 -7.27 8.50 12.79
CA TRP A 14 -6.93 7.73 11.60
C TRP A 14 -6.70 6.25 11.92
N GLN A 15 -5.95 5.95 12.97
CA GLN A 15 -5.73 4.57 13.42
C GLN A 15 -7.05 3.84 13.66
N ARG A 16 -7.98 4.45 14.41
CA ARG A 16 -9.30 3.86 14.65
C ARG A 16 -10.10 3.66 13.37
N ALA A 17 -10.11 4.64 12.47
CA ALA A 17 -10.81 4.53 11.19
C ALA A 17 -10.27 3.41 10.32
N VAL A 18 -8.95 3.22 10.28
CA VAL A 18 -8.28 2.13 9.55
C VAL A 18 -8.58 0.79 10.21
N GLN A 19 -8.26 0.64 11.49
CA GLN A 19 -8.29 -0.65 12.18
C GLN A 19 -9.69 -1.21 12.40
N HIS A 20 -10.68 -0.34 12.66
CA HIS A 20 -12.06 -0.76 12.96
C HIS A 20 -13.05 -0.54 11.81
N GLY A 21 -12.67 0.22 10.80
CA GLY A 21 -13.52 0.50 9.64
C GLY A 21 -12.97 -0.07 8.35
N MET A 22 -11.91 0.56 7.83
CA MET A 22 -11.42 0.25 6.48
C MET A 22 -10.91 -1.19 6.34
N MET A 23 -10.00 -1.64 7.22
CA MET A 23 -9.38 -2.96 7.09
C MET A 23 -10.38 -4.12 7.22
N PRO A 24 -11.29 -4.14 8.24
CA PRO A 24 -12.30 -5.18 8.33
C PRO A 24 -13.30 -5.18 7.15
N TRP A 25 -13.55 -4.00 6.56
CA TRP A 25 -14.46 -3.89 5.42
C TRP A 25 -13.82 -4.38 4.12
N VAL A 26 -12.60 -3.92 3.80
CA VAL A 26 -11.91 -4.26 2.55
C VAL A 26 -11.48 -5.73 2.52
N LEU A 27 -11.07 -6.27 3.67
CA LEU A 27 -10.53 -7.63 3.78
C LEU A 27 -11.57 -8.65 4.30
N ARG A 28 -12.86 -8.29 4.30
CA ARG A 28 -13.93 -9.23 4.64
C ARG A 28 -13.87 -10.45 3.70
N ASP A 29 -13.84 -11.62 4.29
CA ASP A 29 -13.85 -12.91 3.58
C ASP A 29 -12.67 -13.12 2.61
N VAL A 30 -11.60 -12.33 2.74
CA VAL A 30 -10.40 -12.44 1.92
C VAL A 30 -9.31 -13.20 2.65
N GLY A 31 -8.92 -14.35 2.11
CA GLY A 31 -7.75 -15.10 2.57
C GLY A 31 -6.46 -14.55 1.95
N LEU A 32 -5.65 -13.82 2.74
CA LEU A 32 -4.40 -13.21 2.25
C LEU A 32 -3.29 -14.23 1.99
N GLY A 33 -3.38 -15.43 2.58
CA GLY A 33 -2.35 -16.47 2.44
C GLY A 33 -1.16 -16.30 3.38
N ASP A 34 -0.08 -16.99 3.05
CA ASP A 34 1.07 -17.18 3.93
C ASP A 34 2.16 -16.12 3.80
N LYS A 35 2.28 -15.48 2.64
CA LYS A 35 3.32 -14.49 2.35
C LYS A 35 2.70 -13.29 1.64
N VAL A 36 2.61 -12.18 2.34
CA VAL A 36 1.91 -10.96 1.92
C VAL A 36 2.89 -9.83 1.71
N LEU A 37 2.69 -9.07 0.63
CA LEU A 37 3.39 -7.82 0.34
C LEU A 37 2.49 -6.64 0.68
N GLU A 38 2.96 -5.70 1.47
CA GLU A 38 2.34 -4.39 1.67
C GLU A 38 3.13 -3.30 0.95
N ILE A 39 2.45 -2.54 0.09
CA ILE A 39 3.05 -1.48 -0.72
C ILE A 39 2.71 -0.14 -0.09
N GLY A 40 3.76 0.62 0.30
CA GLY A 40 3.63 1.94 0.90
C GLY A 40 2.97 1.93 2.28
N PRO A 41 3.52 1.23 3.28
CA PRO A 41 2.97 1.14 4.63
C PRO A 41 2.90 2.49 5.35
N GLY A 42 3.71 3.46 4.93
CA GLY A 42 3.85 4.75 5.60
C GLY A 42 4.25 4.59 7.08
N PRO A 43 3.49 5.18 8.03
CA PRO A 43 3.78 5.01 9.46
C PRO A 43 3.42 3.61 10.02
N GLY A 44 2.82 2.72 9.20
CA GLY A 44 2.56 1.32 9.53
C GLY A 44 1.25 1.03 10.24
N VAL A 45 0.23 1.88 10.09
CA VAL A 45 -1.09 1.66 10.72
C VAL A 45 -1.78 0.41 10.15
N THR A 46 -1.71 0.21 8.84
CA THR A 46 -2.20 -0.98 8.15
C THR A 46 -1.31 -2.19 8.43
N THR A 47 0.01 -1.98 8.51
CA THR A 47 1.01 -3.00 8.87
C THR A 47 0.69 -3.64 10.22
N ASP A 48 0.36 -2.84 11.24
CA ASP A 48 0.04 -3.34 12.58
C ASP A 48 -1.21 -4.23 12.59
N TRP A 49 -2.19 -3.94 11.75
CA TRP A 49 -3.37 -4.77 11.59
C TRP A 49 -3.08 -6.06 10.82
N LEU A 50 -2.29 -5.97 9.73
CA LEU A 50 -1.96 -7.10 8.85
C LEU A 50 -1.08 -8.12 9.55
N ARG A 51 -0.01 -7.69 10.25
CA ARG A 51 0.96 -8.59 10.87
C ARG A 51 0.36 -9.54 11.90
N GLU A 52 -0.77 -9.19 12.50
CA GLU A 52 -1.49 -10.06 13.45
C GLU A 52 -2.31 -11.16 12.75
N ARG A 53 -2.47 -11.07 11.41
CA ARG A 53 -3.40 -11.90 10.63
C ARG A 53 -2.74 -12.71 9.52
N VAL A 54 -1.45 -12.48 9.29
CA VAL A 54 -0.68 -13.21 8.26
C VAL A 54 0.60 -13.79 8.84
N PRO A 55 1.07 -14.97 8.39
CA PRO A 55 2.29 -15.60 8.89
C PRO A 55 3.55 -14.78 8.58
N ALA A 56 3.64 -14.18 7.39
CA ALA A 56 4.76 -13.35 6.97
C ALA A 56 4.29 -12.13 6.18
N LEU A 57 4.75 -10.95 6.59
CA LEU A 57 4.45 -9.67 5.95
C LEU A 57 5.75 -9.00 5.48
N THR A 58 5.82 -8.65 4.21
CA THR A 58 6.90 -7.83 3.66
C THR A 58 6.35 -6.47 3.28
N CYS A 59 6.99 -5.39 3.73
CA CYS A 59 6.60 -4.02 3.43
C CYS A 59 7.64 -3.38 2.51
N VAL A 60 7.21 -2.66 1.46
CA VAL A 60 8.07 -1.83 0.61
C VAL A 60 7.71 -0.37 0.83
N GLU A 61 8.68 0.43 1.27
CA GLU A 61 8.51 1.86 1.55
C GLU A 61 9.64 2.66 0.89
N ILE A 62 9.27 3.69 0.14
CA ILE A 62 10.22 4.54 -0.59
C ILE A 62 10.84 5.63 0.29
N ASP A 63 10.12 6.08 1.32
CA ASP A 63 10.61 7.12 2.24
C ASP A 63 11.57 6.47 3.26
N HIS A 64 12.83 6.88 3.22
CA HIS A 64 13.90 6.37 4.07
C HIS A 64 13.56 6.46 5.56
N ASP A 65 13.04 7.61 6.02
CA ASP A 65 12.74 7.83 7.45
C ASP A 65 11.60 6.94 7.93
N LEU A 66 10.56 6.77 7.09
CA LEU A 66 9.44 5.88 7.39
C LEU A 66 9.89 4.42 7.39
N ALA A 67 10.64 3.99 6.38
CA ALA A 67 11.17 2.63 6.29
C ALA A 67 12.07 2.30 7.49
N SER A 68 13.02 3.16 7.83
CA SER A 68 13.94 2.99 8.97
C SER A 68 13.19 2.94 10.30
N SER A 69 12.23 3.86 10.51
CA SER A 69 11.40 3.88 11.72
C SER A 69 10.57 2.63 11.87
N LEU A 70 9.94 2.18 10.78
CA LEU A 70 9.10 0.99 10.74
C LEU A 70 9.94 -0.28 10.98
N LYS A 71 11.10 -0.39 10.33
CA LYS A 71 12.04 -1.48 10.51
C LYS A 71 12.49 -1.63 11.97
N LYS A 72 12.86 -0.50 12.61
CA LYS A 72 13.28 -0.49 14.01
C LYS A 72 12.12 -0.90 14.95
N ARG A 73 10.91 -0.40 14.68
CA ARG A 73 9.72 -0.66 15.51
C ARG A 73 9.27 -2.12 15.44
N LEU A 74 9.42 -2.76 14.28
CA LEU A 74 8.92 -4.11 14.01
C LEU A 74 10.03 -5.17 14.01
N ASP A 75 11.22 -4.82 14.50
CA ASP A 75 12.32 -5.78 14.65
C ASP A 75 11.91 -6.98 15.53
N GLY A 76 12.32 -8.17 15.12
CA GLY A 76 11.97 -9.42 15.82
C GLY A 76 10.51 -9.88 15.64
N THR A 77 9.72 -9.23 14.78
CA THR A 77 8.36 -9.66 14.43
C THR A 77 8.33 -10.45 13.10
N ASN A 78 7.14 -10.85 12.66
CA ASN A 78 6.91 -11.48 11.36
C ASN A 78 6.93 -10.50 10.17
N VAL A 79 7.40 -9.25 10.37
CA VAL A 79 7.42 -8.19 9.35
C VAL A 79 8.85 -7.95 8.86
N THR A 80 9.03 -7.99 7.54
CA THR A 80 10.27 -7.57 6.88
C THR A 80 10.03 -6.23 6.19
N VAL A 81 10.78 -5.20 6.54
CA VAL A 81 10.67 -3.89 5.90
C VAL A 81 11.83 -3.70 4.93
N VAL A 82 11.51 -3.39 3.68
CA VAL A 82 12.44 -3.10 2.59
C VAL A 82 12.26 -1.64 2.18
N GLU A 83 13.33 -0.86 2.24
CA GLU A 83 13.39 0.46 1.61
C GLU A 83 13.53 0.26 0.10
N GLY A 84 12.60 0.80 -0.69
CA GLY A 84 12.61 0.60 -2.13
C GLY A 84 11.45 1.24 -2.86
N ASP A 85 11.61 1.30 -4.18
CA ASP A 85 10.59 1.79 -5.11
C ASP A 85 9.70 0.63 -5.57
N ALA A 86 8.39 0.74 -5.31
CA ALA A 86 7.42 -0.27 -5.70
C ALA A 86 7.20 -0.37 -7.22
N THR A 87 7.67 0.60 -8.00
CA THR A 87 7.68 0.52 -9.46
C THR A 87 8.83 -0.32 -10.02
N ARG A 88 9.77 -0.74 -9.14
CA ARG A 88 10.95 -1.55 -9.49
C ARG A 88 11.40 -2.37 -8.28
N MET A 89 10.66 -3.39 -7.93
CA MET A 89 10.94 -4.22 -6.76
C MET A 89 12.07 -5.22 -7.00
N SER A 90 12.93 -5.41 -6.01
CA SER A 90 14.04 -6.37 -6.04
C SER A 90 13.63 -7.82 -5.74
N PHE A 91 12.34 -8.12 -5.62
CA PHE A 91 11.86 -9.47 -5.35
C PHE A 91 11.84 -10.32 -6.61
N PRO A 92 12.09 -11.64 -6.51
CA PRO A 92 11.86 -12.57 -7.59
C PRO A 92 10.39 -12.60 -8.03
N ASP A 93 10.15 -13.05 -9.26
CA ASP A 93 8.80 -13.32 -9.77
C ASP A 93 8.07 -14.33 -8.86
N ALA A 94 6.76 -14.22 -8.79
CA ALA A 94 5.91 -15.16 -8.07
C ALA A 94 6.31 -15.38 -6.58
N SER A 95 6.76 -14.33 -5.90
CA SER A 95 7.25 -14.38 -4.51
C SER A 95 6.13 -14.33 -3.47
N PHE A 96 4.99 -13.71 -3.77
CA PHE A 96 3.93 -13.42 -2.80
C PHE A 96 2.61 -14.07 -3.17
N ARG A 97 1.83 -14.47 -2.15
CA ARG A 97 0.47 -14.97 -2.33
C ARG A 97 -0.53 -13.84 -2.51
N SER A 98 -0.30 -12.73 -1.82
CA SER A 98 -1.12 -11.52 -1.94
C SER A 98 -0.25 -10.27 -1.86
N ALA A 99 -0.71 -9.20 -2.50
CA ALA A 99 -0.18 -7.85 -2.33
C ALA A 99 -1.31 -6.91 -1.92
N VAL A 100 -1.03 -5.98 -1.03
CA VAL A 100 -1.99 -4.98 -0.55
C VAL A 100 -1.44 -3.57 -0.70
N CYS A 101 -2.31 -2.61 -1.02
CA CYS A 101 -1.97 -1.21 -1.19
C CYS A 101 -3.13 -0.34 -0.71
N PHE A 102 -2.93 0.41 0.38
CA PHE A 102 -3.99 1.20 1.02
C PHE A 102 -3.64 2.67 1.05
N THR A 103 -4.51 3.50 0.47
CA THR A 103 -4.41 4.98 0.49
C THR A 103 -3.02 5.51 0.09
N MET A 104 -2.36 4.84 -0.85
CA MET A 104 -0.99 5.16 -1.26
C MET A 104 -0.84 5.44 -2.77
N LEU A 105 -1.60 4.75 -3.62
CA LEU A 105 -1.41 4.81 -5.07
C LEU A 105 -1.51 6.24 -5.63
N HIS A 106 -2.36 7.09 -5.03
CA HIS A 106 -2.47 8.50 -5.40
C HIS A 106 -1.20 9.33 -5.10
N HIS A 107 -0.28 8.84 -4.28
CA HIS A 107 1.03 9.47 -4.05
C HIS A 107 2.07 9.14 -5.11
N VAL A 108 1.80 8.16 -5.98
CA VAL A 108 2.69 7.86 -7.12
C VAL A 108 2.60 8.99 -8.15
N PRO A 109 3.76 9.59 -8.55
CA PRO A 109 3.79 10.90 -9.21
C PRO A 109 3.17 10.99 -10.59
N SER A 110 2.98 9.86 -11.28
CA SER A 110 2.35 9.83 -12.61
C SER A 110 1.57 8.54 -12.83
N ARG A 111 0.72 8.54 -13.85
CA ARG A 111 -0.04 7.35 -14.25
C ARG A 111 0.86 6.24 -14.78
N GLU A 112 1.90 6.60 -15.50
CA GLU A 112 2.90 5.64 -16.03
C GLU A 112 3.63 4.94 -14.88
N LEU A 113 3.94 5.65 -13.80
CA LEU A 113 4.53 5.06 -12.60
C LEU A 113 3.52 4.21 -11.83
N GLN A 114 2.23 4.60 -11.80
CA GLN A 114 1.18 3.76 -11.24
C GLN A 114 1.03 2.46 -12.05
N ASP A 115 1.04 2.55 -13.39
CA ASP A 115 1.04 1.37 -14.28
C ASP A 115 2.26 0.48 -14.02
N GLY A 116 3.45 1.08 -13.86
CA GLY A 116 4.68 0.36 -13.51
C GLY A 116 4.58 -0.36 -12.15
N LEU A 117 4.01 0.29 -11.13
CA LEU A 117 3.77 -0.31 -9.82
C LEU A 117 2.83 -1.50 -9.93
N LEU A 118 1.74 -1.38 -10.70
CA LEU A 118 0.80 -2.48 -10.90
C LEU A 118 1.43 -3.65 -11.67
N ALA A 119 2.25 -3.36 -12.70
CA ALA A 119 2.99 -4.38 -13.44
C ALA A 119 4.00 -5.13 -12.55
N GLU A 120 4.76 -4.40 -11.71
CA GLU A 120 5.68 -5.01 -10.75
C GLU A 120 4.92 -5.82 -9.69
N THR A 121 3.79 -5.32 -9.22
CA THR A 121 2.93 -6.06 -8.28
C THR A 121 2.45 -7.37 -8.90
N HIS A 122 2.02 -7.33 -10.16
CA HIS A 122 1.63 -8.54 -10.90
C HIS A 122 2.81 -9.52 -11.04
N ARG A 123 4.00 -9.04 -11.41
CA ARG A 123 5.21 -9.87 -11.56
C ARG A 123 5.57 -10.62 -10.28
N VAL A 124 5.51 -9.95 -9.14
CA VAL A 124 5.89 -10.55 -7.84
C VAL A 124 4.80 -11.41 -7.22
N LEU A 125 3.56 -11.34 -7.71
CA LEU A 125 2.47 -12.21 -7.29
C LEU A 125 2.58 -13.59 -7.94
N LYS A 126 2.31 -14.63 -7.15
CA LYS A 126 2.14 -16.00 -7.65
C LYS A 126 0.96 -16.08 -8.64
N PRO A 127 0.96 -17.00 -9.59
CA PRO A 127 -0.23 -17.27 -10.40
C PRO A 127 -1.47 -17.50 -9.53
N GLY A 128 -2.56 -16.79 -9.82
CA GLY A 128 -3.76 -16.77 -8.99
C GLY A 128 -3.60 -16.01 -7.65
N GLY A 129 -2.53 -15.24 -7.50
CA GLY A 129 -2.34 -14.33 -6.37
C GLY A 129 -3.33 -13.18 -6.38
N LEU A 130 -3.52 -12.52 -5.23
CA LEU A 130 -4.50 -11.45 -5.07
C LEU A 130 -3.81 -10.10 -4.90
N PHE A 131 -4.30 -9.09 -5.61
CA PHE A 131 -4.00 -7.69 -5.32
C PHE A 131 -5.24 -7.02 -4.73
N ILE A 132 -5.10 -6.45 -3.54
CA ILE A 132 -6.22 -5.86 -2.78
C ILE A 132 -5.81 -4.48 -2.29
N GLY A 133 -6.72 -3.54 -2.39
CA GLY A 133 -6.44 -2.20 -1.90
C GLY A 133 -7.66 -1.31 -1.83
N SER A 134 -7.44 -0.13 -1.31
CA SER A 134 -8.39 0.98 -1.37
C SER A 134 -7.63 2.28 -1.55
N ASP A 135 -8.21 3.18 -2.31
CA ASP A 135 -7.66 4.52 -2.49
C ASP A 135 -8.78 5.58 -2.49
N SER A 136 -8.39 6.83 -2.32
CA SER A 136 -9.31 7.94 -2.28
C SER A 136 -9.63 8.43 -3.68
N THR A 137 -10.92 8.62 -3.97
CA THR A 137 -11.35 9.32 -5.17
C THR A 137 -11.15 10.84 -5.03
N SER A 138 -10.93 11.53 -6.15
CA SER A 138 -10.78 12.99 -6.15
C SER A 138 -12.04 13.66 -5.64
N SER A 139 -11.92 14.45 -4.58
CA SER A 139 -12.95 15.31 -4.05
C SER A 139 -12.34 16.68 -3.69
N PHE A 140 -13.18 17.70 -3.49
CA PHE A 140 -12.69 19.02 -3.06
C PHE A 140 -11.92 18.93 -1.73
N ARG A 141 -12.42 18.15 -0.76
CA ARG A 141 -11.76 17.93 0.54
C ARG A 141 -10.44 17.18 0.39
N PHE A 142 -10.41 16.16 -0.47
CA PHE A 142 -9.20 15.41 -0.80
C PHE A 142 -8.13 16.32 -1.41
N ARG A 143 -8.49 17.16 -2.40
CA ARG A 143 -7.56 18.13 -3.04
C ARG A 143 -7.04 19.17 -2.04
N LEU A 144 -7.90 19.69 -1.16
CA LEU A 144 -7.49 20.63 -0.11
C LEU A 144 -6.50 20.00 0.88
N PHE A 145 -6.70 18.74 1.24
CA PHE A 145 -5.83 18.01 2.15
C PHE A 145 -4.44 17.73 1.55
N HIS A 146 -4.38 17.57 0.20
CA HIS A 146 -3.15 17.29 -0.54
C HIS A 146 -2.54 18.54 -1.20
N VAL A 147 -2.89 19.75 -0.74
CA VAL A 147 -2.24 20.97 -1.23
C VAL A 147 -0.73 20.90 -0.96
N PHE A 148 0.07 21.16 -2.00
CA PHE A 148 1.53 21.00 -2.03
C PHE A 148 2.05 19.55 -1.93
N ASP A 149 1.18 18.55 -2.02
CA ASP A 149 1.60 17.16 -2.19
C ASP A 149 1.54 16.75 -3.68
N THR A 150 2.44 15.87 -4.08
CA THR A 150 2.26 15.14 -5.34
C THR A 150 1.05 14.22 -5.16
N CYS A 151 0.03 14.41 -5.99
CA CYS A 151 -1.19 13.65 -5.90
C CYS A 151 -1.78 13.41 -7.29
N VAL A 152 -1.76 12.16 -7.73
CA VAL A 152 -2.38 11.69 -8.97
C VAL A 152 -3.55 10.80 -8.60
N SER A 153 -4.76 11.36 -8.62
CA SER A 153 -5.97 10.64 -8.23
C SER A 153 -6.20 9.39 -9.08
N VAL A 154 -6.59 8.32 -8.41
CA VAL A 154 -7.09 7.11 -9.07
C VAL A 154 -8.51 7.38 -9.58
N GLU A 155 -8.73 7.20 -10.88
CA GLU A 155 -10.04 7.36 -11.51
C GLU A 155 -10.72 5.98 -11.60
N PRO A 156 -11.85 5.76 -10.91
CA PRO A 156 -12.50 4.44 -10.86
C PRO A 156 -12.80 3.85 -12.24
N ASP A 157 -13.28 4.69 -13.18
CA ASP A 157 -13.64 4.26 -14.54
C ASP A 157 -12.43 3.81 -15.38
N ARG A 158 -11.24 4.28 -15.03
CA ARG A 158 -9.98 3.94 -15.71
C ARG A 158 -9.17 2.89 -14.97
N PHE A 159 -9.44 2.69 -13.70
CA PHE A 159 -8.64 1.80 -12.84
C PHE A 159 -8.73 0.34 -13.31
N ALA A 160 -9.92 -0.11 -13.73
CA ALA A 160 -10.08 -1.46 -14.29
C ALA A 160 -9.22 -1.68 -15.55
N ALA A 161 -9.16 -0.68 -16.45
CA ALA A 161 -8.30 -0.72 -17.63
C ALA A 161 -6.80 -0.61 -17.29
N GLN A 162 -6.46 0.11 -16.23
CA GLN A 162 -5.10 0.24 -15.72
C GLN A 162 -4.60 -1.09 -15.15
N ILE A 163 -5.41 -1.76 -14.33
CA ILE A 163 -5.13 -3.12 -13.83
C ILE A 163 -5.04 -4.11 -15.01
N GLY A 164 -5.94 -4.04 -15.98
CA GLY A 164 -5.92 -4.91 -17.16
C GLY A 164 -4.63 -4.81 -17.98
N ARG A 165 -4.02 -3.62 -18.06
CA ARG A 165 -2.72 -3.45 -18.72
C ARG A 165 -1.55 -4.08 -17.95
N ALA A 166 -1.66 -4.22 -16.66
CA ALA A 166 -0.66 -4.90 -15.85
C ALA A 166 -0.66 -6.43 -15.99
N HIS A 167 -1.69 -6.98 -16.65
CA HIS A 167 -1.88 -8.42 -16.85
C HIS A 167 -1.53 -8.90 -18.28
N VAL A 168 -1.00 -8.04 -19.14
CA VAL A 168 -0.67 -8.39 -20.55
C VAL A 168 0.80 -8.68 -20.71
#